data_573cf62d6074792753a95539df13ed26
#
_entry.id   573cf62d6074792753a95539df13ed26
#
_cell.length_a   1.000
_cell.length_b   1.000
_cell.length_c   1.000
_cell.angle_alpha   90.00
_cell.angle_beta   90.00
_cell.angle_gamma   90.00
#
_symmetry.space_group_name_H-M   'P 1'
#
loop_
_entity.id
_entity.type
_entity.pdbx_description
1 polymer ?
#
loop_
_entity_poly.entity_id
_entity_poly.type
_entity_poly.pdbx_seq_one_letter_code
_entity_poly.pdbx_strand_id
1 'polypeptide(L)'
;MFNSFVRYKAEKGRQLFIKNCTLFDTPRLEEEVYPADCKTEMDVVYKDGENPLKLDIYTPFNCYGAKECFILIHGGAFVYGTKKLDQNFGMHLAIKSGIPVVNVDYTLLPDSTLPQILNEIFTAMNFVYIKYGFKTYHTVGDSAGGYLAYMVAICARSRHIAHGMWVFEKLKGTVESAGLICPGIRMPIKEFPGIYFENLQGTKKDPQRLPNYAYDLNLIAERDQKLRIAIVTGEEDMMREQSKEFKEHFPDALFDDAKNDGDLKMHHVFQIAHPEWPQSVKAIDIIAENAVGRK
;
A
#
# COMPACT_ATOMS: atom_id res chain seq x y z
N MET A 1 -7.53 -27.52 18.09
CA MET A 1 -8.58 -26.65 18.67
C MET A 1 -7.93 -25.34 19.08
N PHE A 2 -7.87 -24.34 18.18
CA PHE A 2 -7.38 -23.02 18.55
C PHE A 2 -8.40 -22.39 19.50
N ASN A 3 -7.92 -21.93 20.63
CA ASN A 3 -8.66 -21.54 21.81
C ASN A 3 -9.57 -20.33 21.48
N SER A 4 -10.86 -20.42 21.78
CA SER A 4 -11.83 -19.32 21.71
C SER A 4 -11.33 -18.03 22.37
N PHE A 5 -10.48 -18.17 23.36
CA PHE A 5 -9.80 -17.09 24.07
C PHE A 5 -8.78 -16.32 23.21
N VAL A 6 -8.05 -17.00 22.33
CA VAL A 6 -7.10 -16.33 21.41
C VAL A 6 -7.85 -15.50 20.37
N ARG A 7 -8.94 -16.03 19.81
CA ARG A 7 -9.80 -15.30 18.88
C ARG A 7 -10.43 -14.08 19.54
N TYR A 8 -10.92 -14.24 20.77
CA TYR A 8 -11.50 -13.13 21.53
C TYR A 8 -10.47 -12.01 21.77
N LYS A 9 -9.22 -12.35 22.13
CA LYS A 9 -8.14 -11.37 22.31
C LYS A 9 -7.79 -10.68 21.00
N ALA A 10 -7.69 -11.42 19.89
CA ALA A 10 -7.42 -10.86 18.58
C ALA A 10 -8.51 -9.88 18.15
N GLU A 11 -9.78 -10.25 18.33
CA GLU A 11 -10.91 -9.37 17.99
C GLU A 11 -10.93 -8.09 18.84
N LYS A 12 -10.70 -8.21 20.16
CA LYS A 12 -10.56 -7.01 21.02
C LYS A 12 -9.39 -6.13 20.61
N GLY A 13 -8.25 -6.71 20.24
CA GLY A 13 -7.10 -5.98 19.75
C GLY A 13 -7.41 -5.25 18.46
N ARG A 14 -8.10 -5.92 17.52
CA ARG A 14 -8.58 -5.31 16.27
C ARG A 14 -9.48 -4.10 16.52
N GLN A 15 -10.48 -4.25 17.39
CA GLN A 15 -11.40 -3.17 17.74
C GLN A 15 -10.68 -1.99 18.40
N LEU A 16 -9.72 -2.25 19.29
CA LEU A 16 -8.93 -1.22 19.92
C LEU A 16 -8.04 -0.49 18.89
N PHE A 17 -7.41 -1.22 17.98
CA PHE A 17 -6.62 -0.65 16.89
C PHE A 17 -7.48 0.26 16.01
N ILE A 18 -8.64 -0.23 15.53
CA ILE A 18 -9.58 0.55 14.72
C ILE A 18 -9.99 1.82 15.46
N LYS A 19 -10.37 1.70 16.75
CA LYS A 19 -10.76 2.86 17.57
C LYS A 19 -9.64 3.90 17.65
N ASN A 20 -8.40 3.47 17.90
CA ASN A 20 -7.27 4.40 18.02
C ASN A 20 -6.96 5.09 16.69
N CYS A 21 -6.95 4.35 15.58
CA CYS A 21 -6.78 4.92 14.25
C CYS A 21 -7.89 5.92 13.92
N THR A 22 -9.15 5.57 14.19
CA THR A 22 -10.29 6.47 13.96
C THR A 22 -10.16 7.77 14.75
N LEU A 23 -9.73 7.70 16.03
CA LEU A 23 -9.52 8.88 16.86
C LEU A 23 -8.42 9.80 16.31
N PHE A 24 -7.40 9.24 15.68
CA PHE A 24 -6.32 10.00 15.03
C PHE A 24 -6.75 10.54 13.67
N ASP A 25 -7.36 9.72 12.83
CA ASP A 25 -7.64 10.07 11.44
C ASP A 25 -8.87 10.96 11.27
N THR A 26 -9.91 10.83 12.12
CA THR A 26 -11.14 11.60 11.94
C THR A 26 -10.89 13.12 11.97
N PRO A 27 -10.22 13.71 12.96
CA PRO A 27 -9.95 15.14 12.96
C PRO A 27 -9.09 15.57 11.76
N ARG A 28 -8.06 14.77 11.42
CA ARG A 28 -7.19 15.03 10.28
C ARG A 28 -7.98 15.11 8.97
N LEU A 29 -8.84 14.12 8.71
CA LEU A 29 -9.64 14.04 7.48
C LEU A 29 -10.70 15.15 7.36
N GLU A 30 -11.18 15.67 8.49
CA GLU A 30 -12.11 16.81 8.53
C GLU A 30 -11.42 18.14 8.22
N GLU A 31 -10.12 18.26 8.56
CA GLU A 31 -9.31 19.46 8.36
C GLU A 31 -8.49 19.46 7.06
N GLU A 32 -8.47 18.34 6.32
CA GLU A 32 -7.68 18.21 5.09
C GLU A 32 -8.06 19.24 4.02
N VAL A 33 -7.03 19.91 3.50
CA VAL A 33 -7.14 20.79 2.34
C VAL A 33 -6.56 20.07 1.12
N TYR A 34 -7.42 19.80 0.14
CA TYR A 34 -7.01 19.11 -1.07
C TYR A 34 -6.45 20.08 -2.11
N PRO A 35 -5.35 19.71 -2.80
CA PRO A 35 -4.84 20.52 -3.89
C PRO A 35 -5.82 20.57 -5.06
N ALA A 36 -5.93 21.75 -5.71
CA ALA A 36 -6.89 21.98 -6.80
C ALA A 36 -6.35 21.61 -8.19
N ASP A 37 -5.03 21.30 -8.29
CA ASP A 37 -4.34 21.19 -9.60
C ASP A 37 -4.44 19.79 -10.25
N CYS A 38 -5.45 19.01 -9.89
CA CYS A 38 -5.74 17.73 -10.54
C CYS A 38 -7.25 17.51 -10.73
N LYS A 39 -7.59 16.82 -11.81
CA LYS A 39 -8.93 16.29 -12.04
C LYS A 39 -9.11 15.02 -11.21
N THR A 40 -10.26 14.87 -10.58
CA THR A 40 -10.60 13.71 -9.77
C THR A 40 -11.81 12.95 -10.36
N GLU A 41 -11.70 11.63 -10.41
CA GLU A 41 -12.83 10.73 -10.63
C GLU A 41 -12.97 9.89 -9.36
N MET A 42 -14.03 10.12 -8.60
CA MET A 42 -14.24 9.51 -7.29
C MET A 42 -15.21 8.33 -7.38
N ASP A 43 -15.00 7.34 -6.49
CA ASP A 43 -15.93 6.22 -6.29
C ASP A 43 -16.22 5.39 -7.54
N VAL A 44 -15.23 5.23 -8.42
CA VAL A 44 -15.34 4.40 -9.62
C VAL A 44 -15.40 2.92 -9.21
N VAL A 45 -16.51 2.26 -9.47
CA VAL A 45 -16.66 0.81 -9.17
C VAL A 45 -15.81 0.00 -10.12
N TYR A 46 -14.87 -0.79 -9.57
CA TYR A 46 -14.03 -1.70 -10.34
C TYR A 46 -14.38 -3.18 -10.16
N LYS A 47 -15.10 -3.49 -9.08
CA LYS A 47 -15.62 -4.84 -8.81
C LYS A 47 -17.04 -4.71 -8.24
N ASP A 48 -18.02 -5.19 -8.99
CA ASP A 48 -19.41 -5.24 -8.58
C ASP A 48 -19.66 -6.31 -7.51
N GLY A 49 -20.75 -6.17 -6.75
CA GLY A 49 -21.15 -7.11 -5.72
C GLY A 49 -22.05 -6.47 -4.67
N GLU A 50 -22.38 -7.22 -3.63
CA GLU A 50 -23.14 -6.73 -2.47
C GLU A 50 -22.41 -5.56 -1.78
N ASN A 51 -21.08 -5.67 -1.67
CA ASN A 51 -20.19 -4.60 -1.22
C ASN A 51 -19.24 -4.25 -2.37
N PRO A 52 -19.62 -3.34 -3.29
CA PRO A 52 -18.82 -3.02 -4.45
C PRO A 52 -17.50 -2.36 -4.04
N LEU A 53 -16.39 -2.80 -4.65
CA LEU A 53 -15.10 -2.19 -4.45
C LEU A 53 -14.88 -1.04 -5.42
N LYS A 54 -14.32 0.04 -4.90
CA LYS A 54 -14.18 1.30 -5.59
C LYS A 54 -12.72 1.75 -5.64
N LEU A 55 -12.45 2.63 -6.58
CA LEU A 55 -11.18 3.35 -6.68
C LEU A 55 -11.44 4.81 -7.01
N ASP A 56 -10.45 5.65 -6.74
CA ASP A 56 -10.43 7.04 -7.19
C ASP A 56 -9.28 7.24 -8.17
N ILE A 57 -9.43 8.20 -9.09
CA ILE A 57 -8.37 8.54 -10.04
C ILE A 57 -8.07 10.03 -9.93
N TYR A 58 -6.81 10.36 -9.71
CA TYR A 58 -6.29 11.72 -9.65
C TYR A 58 -5.39 11.95 -10.87
N THR A 59 -5.83 12.83 -11.77
CA THR A 59 -5.12 13.11 -13.03
C THR A 59 -4.63 14.55 -13.03
N PRO A 60 -3.31 14.80 -13.11
CA PRO A 60 -2.77 16.16 -13.22
C PRO A 60 -3.30 16.87 -14.47
N PHE A 61 -3.59 18.17 -14.39
CA PHE A 61 -4.15 18.90 -15.52
C PHE A 61 -3.30 18.86 -16.79
N ASN A 62 -1.98 18.76 -16.66
CA ASN A 62 -1.06 18.71 -17.78
C ASN A 62 -0.74 17.29 -18.29
N CYS A 63 -1.50 16.30 -17.82
CA CYS A 63 -1.30 14.90 -18.20
C CYS A 63 -2.30 14.49 -19.28
N TYR A 64 -1.82 14.34 -20.52
CA TYR A 64 -2.63 13.91 -21.66
C TYR A 64 -2.16 12.55 -22.19
N GLY A 65 -3.10 11.62 -22.34
CA GLY A 65 -2.84 10.32 -22.97
C GLY A 65 -1.85 9.45 -22.23
N ALA A 66 -1.77 9.57 -20.90
CA ALA A 66 -0.90 8.76 -20.07
C ALA A 66 -1.12 7.26 -20.31
N LYS A 67 -0.02 6.51 -20.39
CA LYS A 67 -0.03 5.04 -20.48
C LYS A 67 0.45 4.37 -19.21
N GLU A 68 0.80 5.17 -18.22
CA GLU A 68 1.28 4.74 -16.91
C GLU A 68 0.47 5.40 -15.79
N CYS A 69 0.41 4.75 -14.65
CA CYS A 69 -0.19 5.30 -13.44
C CYS A 69 0.45 4.71 -12.18
N PHE A 70 0.34 5.45 -11.09
CA PHE A 70 0.52 4.88 -9.77
C PHE A 70 -0.71 4.07 -9.36
N ILE A 71 -0.47 2.97 -8.64
CA ILE A 71 -1.48 2.22 -7.90
C ILE A 71 -1.20 2.47 -6.42
N LEU A 72 -2.01 3.33 -5.80
CA LEU A 72 -1.88 3.71 -4.40
C LEU A 72 -2.74 2.78 -3.55
N ILE A 73 -2.13 2.18 -2.52
CA ILE A 73 -2.72 1.14 -1.69
C ILE A 73 -2.59 1.57 -0.23
N HIS A 74 -3.72 1.82 0.41
CA HIS A 74 -3.75 2.34 1.77
C HIS A 74 -3.28 1.34 2.83
N GLY A 75 -2.78 1.87 3.95
CA GLY A 75 -2.37 1.14 5.13
C GLY A 75 -3.53 0.68 6.03
N GLY A 76 -3.28 0.64 7.35
CA GLY A 76 -4.27 0.26 8.35
C GLY A 76 -4.24 -1.21 8.77
N ALA A 77 -3.06 -1.85 8.72
CA ALA A 77 -2.84 -3.23 9.19
C ALA A 77 -3.81 -4.25 8.57
N PHE A 78 -4.28 -4.02 7.36
CA PHE A 78 -5.29 -4.81 6.62
C PHE A 78 -6.70 -4.85 7.28
N VAL A 79 -6.92 -4.23 8.42
CA VAL A 79 -8.15 -4.30 9.22
C VAL A 79 -8.86 -2.94 9.37
N TYR A 80 -8.23 -1.87 8.89
CA TYR A 80 -8.71 -0.50 9.00
C TYR A 80 -8.39 0.28 7.72
N GLY A 81 -9.14 1.35 7.49
CA GLY A 81 -8.88 2.30 6.43
C GLY A 81 -9.71 2.10 5.18
N THR A 82 -9.59 3.06 4.31
CA THR A 82 -10.12 3.10 2.95
C THR A 82 -9.22 4.01 2.12
N LYS A 83 -9.40 4.05 0.82
CA LYS A 83 -8.74 5.00 -0.09
C LYS A 83 -8.81 6.47 0.37
N LYS A 84 -9.77 6.81 1.25
CA LYS A 84 -9.93 8.17 1.80
C LYS A 84 -8.73 8.60 2.65
N LEU A 85 -8.06 7.66 3.35
CA LEU A 85 -6.90 7.95 4.18
C LEU A 85 -5.75 8.56 3.36
N ASP A 86 -5.57 8.09 2.13
CA ASP A 86 -4.44 8.42 1.25
C ASP A 86 -4.83 9.44 0.16
N GLN A 87 -6.07 9.94 0.16
CA GLN A 87 -6.57 10.81 -0.89
C GLN A 87 -5.68 12.03 -1.09
N ASN A 88 -5.36 12.74 -0.01
CA ASN A 88 -4.57 13.96 -0.06
C ASN A 88 -3.14 13.69 -0.56
N PHE A 89 -2.49 12.68 -0.01
CA PHE A 89 -1.18 12.23 -0.47
C PHE A 89 -1.20 11.84 -1.97
N GLY A 90 -2.21 11.08 -2.39
CA GLY A 90 -2.36 10.64 -3.78
C GLY A 90 -2.51 11.82 -4.76
N MET A 91 -3.24 12.87 -4.38
CA MET A 91 -3.36 14.08 -5.18
C MET A 91 -2.03 14.85 -5.26
N HIS A 92 -1.30 14.99 -4.15
CA HIS A 92 0.05 15.58 -4.15
C HIS A 92 1.03 14.78 -5.02
N LEU A 93 1.01 13.43 -4.90
CA LEU A 93 1.85 12.55 -5.72
C LEU A 93 1.52 12.70 -7.22
N ALA A 94 0.24 12.74 -7.58
CA ALA A 94 -0.17 12.93 -8.98
C ALA A 94 0.35 14.26 -9.56
N ILE A 95 0.13 15.36 -8.84
CA ILE A 95 0.56 16.70 -9.28
C ILE A 95 2.07 16.77 -9.42
N LYS A 96 2.80 16.27 -8.42
CA LYS A 96 4.25 16.36 -8.37
C LYS A 96 4.95 15.49 -9.42
N SER A 97 4.45 14.28 -9.62
CA SER A 97 5.02 13.33 -10.58
C SER A 97 4.60 13.61 -12.04
N GLY A 98 3.46 14.28 -12.24
CA GLY A 98 2.82 14.39 -13.55
C GLY A 98 2.18 13.07 -14.04
N ILE A 99 2.11 12.05 -13.19
CA ILE A 99 1.58 10.71 -13.49
C ILE A 99 0.24 10.53 -12.76
N PRO A 100 -0.82 10.03 -13.43
CA PRO A 100 -2.08 9.73 -12.75
C PRO A 100 -1.92 8.76 -11.60
N VAL A 101 -2.68 8.97 -10.52
CA VAL A 101 -2.74 8.07 -9.37
C VAL A 101 -4.11 7.39 -9.31
N VAL A 102 -4.12 6.09 -9.23
CA VAL A 102 -5.29 5.24 -8.99
C VAL A 102 -5.23 4.77 -7.53
N ASN A 103 -6.10 5.30 -6.70
CA ASN A 103 -6.17 5.02 -5.27
C ASN A 103 -7.26 3.98 -5.02
N VAL A 104 -6.90 2.80 -4.49
CA VAL A 104 -7.76 1.62 -4.49
C VAL A 104 -8.27 1.24 -3.10
N ASP A 105 -9.56 0.93 -2.98
CA ASP A 105 -10.09 0.18 -1.85
C ASP A 105 -9.91 -1.32 -2.08
N TYR A 106 -9.79 -2.06 -1.00
CA TYR A 106 -9.80 -3.53 -0.97
C TYR A 106 -10.60 -4.03 0.23
N THR A 107 -11.06 -5.28 0.21
CA THR A 107 -11.83 -5.86 1.32
C THR A 107 -10.92 -6.13 2.51
N LEU A 108 -11.23 -5.53 3.66
CA LEU A 108 -10.45 -5.67 4.89
C LEU A 108 -10.61 -7.05 5.54
N LEU A 109 -9.62 -7.43 6.34
CA LEU A 109 -9.73 -8.56 7.25
C LEU A 109 -10.72 -8.23 8.39
N PRO A 110 -11.51 -9.19 8.88
CA PRO A 110 -11.51 -10.62 8.56
C PRO A 110 -12.44 -11.02 7.41
N ASP A 111 -13.08 -10.07 6.72
CA ASP A 111 -14.07 -10.34 5.66
C ASP A 111 -13.41 -10.80 4.35
N SER A 112 -12.07 -10.71 4.28
CA SER A 112 -11.26 -11.26 3.21
C SER A 112 -10.08 -12.07 3.75
N THR A 113 -9.16 -12.45 2.84
CA THR A 113 -7.86 -13.05 3.14
C THR A 113 -6.78 -12.27 2.39
N LEU A 114 -5.51 -12.40 2.77
CA LEU A 114 -4.41 -11.76 2.04
C LEU A 114 -4.38 -12.12 0.54
N PRO A 115 -4.56 -13.41 0.13
CA PRO A 115 -4.72 -13.72 -1.29
C PRO A 115 -5.89 -13.01 -1.97
N GLN A 116 -7.03 -12.87 -1.30
CA GLN A 116 -8.19 -12.15 -1.86
C GLN A 116 -7.88 -10.67 -2.05
N ILE A 117 -7.24 -10.01 -1.07
CA ILE A 117 -6.80 -8.62 -1.18
C ILE A 117 -5.89 -8.45 -2.40
N LEU A 118 -4.89 -9.32 -2.57
CA LEU A 118 -3.98 -9.26 -3.73
C LEU A 118 -4.72 -9.43 -5.06
N ASN A 119 -5.66 -10.39 -5.16
CA ASN A 119 -6.47 -10.59 -6.36
C ASN A 119 -7.39 -9.38 -6.64
N GLU A 120 -7.93 -8.72 -5.61
CA GLU A 120 -8.74 -7.51 -5.77
C GLU A 120 -7.92 -6.34 -6.33
N ILE A 121 -6.68 -6.15 -5.85
CA ILE A 121 -5.78 -5.14 -6.40
C ILE A 121 -5.42 -5.46 -7.87
N PHE A 122 -5.17 -6.72 -8.22
CA PHE A 122 -4.96 -7.15 -9.61
C PHE A 122 -6.21 -6.87 -10.48
N THR A 123 -7.40 -7.09 -9.93
CA THR A 123 -8.66 -6.77 -10.62
C THR A 123 -8.77 -5.26 -10.88
N ALA A 124 -8.45 -4.41 -9.90
CA ALA A 124 -8.41 -2.95 -10.06
C ALA A 124 -7.41 -2.54 -11.15
N MET A 125 -6.20 -3.11 -11.14
CA MET A 125 -5.17 -2.84 -12.16
C MET A 125 -5.64 -3.25 -13.56
N ASN A 126 -6.26 -4.42 -13.70
CA ASN A 126 -6.82 -4.89 -14.99
C ASN A 126 -8.02 -4.04 -15.45
N PHE A 127 -8.83 -3.55 -14.51
CA PHE A 127 -9.93 -2.63 -14.80
C PHE A 127 -9.42 -1.31 -15.40
N VAL A 128 -8.40 -0.70 -14.78
CA VAL A 128 -7.86 0.57 -15.30
C VAL A 128 -7.07 0.38 -16.59
N TYR A 129 -6.48 -0.80 -16.83
CA TYR A 129 -5.93 -1.16 -18.14
C TYR A 129 -6.98 -1.10 -19.24
N ILE A 130 -8.15 -1.72 -18.99
CA ILE A 130 -9.23 -1.82 -19.98
C ILE A 130 -9.90 -0.46 -20.18
N LYS A 131 -10.24 0.22 -19.09
CA LYS A 131 -11.08 1.43 -19.12
C LYS A 131 -10.30 2.68 -19.49
N TYR A 132 -9.07 2.82 -18.99
CA TYR A 132 -8.25 4.04 -19.13
C TYR A 132 -7.02 3.84 -20.02
N GLY A 133 -6.66 2.60 -20.33
CA GLY A 133 -5.53 2.27 -21.20
C GLY A 133 -4.17 2.39 -20.53
N PHE A 134 -4.11 2.36 -19.19
CA PHE A 134 -2.86 2.31 -18.44
C PHE A 134 -2.19 0.95 -18.62
N LYS A 135 -0.93 0.95 -19.02
CA LYS A 135 -0.16 -0.27 -19.35
C LYS A 135 1.04 -0.49 -18.46
N THR A 136 1.53 0.57 -17.85
CA THR A 136 2.66 0.56 -16.92
C THR A 136 2.19 1.03 -15.54
N TYR A 137 2.59 0.32 -14.52
CA TYR A 137 2.18 0.58 -13.15
C TYR A 137 3.37 0.84 -12.25
N HIS A 138 3.18 1.76 -11.32
CA HIS A 138 4.07 2.07 -10.21
C HIS A 138 3.27 1.85 -8.94
N THR A 139 3.53 0.76 -8.23
CA THR A 139 2.81 0.50 -6.97
C THR A 139 3.36 1.41 -5.88
N VAL A 140 2.49 1.94 -5.04
CA VAL A 140 2.87 2.75 -3.89
C VAL A 140 1.90 2.48 -2.75
N GLY A 141 2.37 2.53 -1.52
CA GLY A 141 1.50 2.37 -0.35
C GLY A 141 2.24 2.56 0.95
N ASP A 142 1.48 2.74 2.01
CA ASP A 142 1.96 3.02 3.34
C ASP A 142 1.71 1.84 4.29
N SER A 143 2.62 1.61 5.23
CA SER A 143 2.44 0.59 6.28
C SER A 143 2.08 -0.79 5.71
N ALA A 144 0.88 -1.30 5.98
CA ALA A 144 0.33 -2.52 5.38
C ALA A 144 0.13 -2.37 3.87
N GLY A 145 -0.22 -1.18 3.38
CA GLY A 145 -0.27 -0.84 1.96
C GLY A 145 1.12 -0.88 1.32
N GLY A 146 2.18 -0.50 2.03
CA GLY A 146 3.57 -0.65 1.61
C GLY A 146 3.96 -2.12 1.42
N TYR A 147 3.55 -2.99 2.34
CA TYR A 147 3.64 -4.44 2.17
C TYR A 147 2.91 -4.91 0.91
N LEU A 148 1.66 -4.48 0.73
CA LEU A 148 0.85 -4.85 -0.44
C LEU A 148 1.45 -4.33 -1.74
N ALA A 149 1.97 -3.09 -1.76
CA ALA A 149 2.61 -2.49 -2.93
C ALA A 149 3.80 -3.33 -3.42
N TYR A 150 4.67 -3.77 -2.50
CA TYR A 150 5.78 -4.66 -2.85
C TYR A 150 5.29 -6.04 -3.28
N MET A 151 4.39 -6.67 -2.51
CA MET A 151 3.87 -8.01 -2.83
C MET A 151 3.14 -8.05 -4.17
N VAL A 152 2.33 -7.05 -4.49
CA VAL A 152 1.68 -6.88 -5.81
C VAL A 152 2.71 -6.79 -6.91
N ALA A 153 3.76 -5.95 -6.73
CA ALA A 153 4.82 -5.80 -7.73
C ALA A 153 5.54 -7.14 -8.00
N ILE A 154 5.93 -7.86 -6.96
CA ILE A 154 6.62 -9.15 -7.12
C ILE A 154 5.70 -10.23 -7.70
N CYS A 155 4.45 -10.30 -7.28
CA CYS A 155 3.47 -11.23 -7.86
C CYS A 155 3.23 -10.95 -9.36
N ALA A 156 3.18 -9.67 -9.75
CA ALA A 156 3.03 -9.28 -11.15
C ALA A 156 4.22 -9.73 -12.03
N ARG A 157 5.42 -9.77 -11.46
CA ARG A 157 6.68 -10.07 -12.15
C ARG A 157 7.14 -11.52 -12.01
N SER A 158 6.62 -12.27 -11.02
CA SER A 158 6.97 -13.66 -10.75
C SER A 158 5.75 -14.56 -10.61
N ARG A 159 5.48 -15.36 -11.63
CA ARG A 159 4.38 -16.35 -11.59
C ARG A 159 4.53 -17.37 -10.47
N HIS A 160 5.76 -17.72 -10.11
CA HIS A 160 6.02 -18.63 -9.01
C HIS A 160 5.54 -18.04 -7.67
N ILE A 161 5.90 -16.77 -7.40
CA ILE A 161 5.47 -16.08 -6.17
C ILE A 161 3.96 -15.84 -6.19
N ALA A 162 3.41 -15.42 -7.34
CA ALA A 162 1.97 -15.23 -7.50
C ALA A 162 1.18 -16.49 -7.15
N HIS A 163 1.59 -17.65 -7.67
CA HIS A 163 0.93 -18.92 -7.36
C HIS A 163 1.07 -19.28 -5.87
N GLY A 164 2.24 -19.06 -5.27
CA GLY A 164 2.43 -19.27 -3.84
C GLY A 164 1.54 -18.39 -2.97
N MET A 165 1.20 -17.20 -3.45
CA MET A 165 0.28 -16.24 -2.81
C MET A 165 -1.17 -16.42 -3.27
N TRP A 166 -1.51 -17.48 -4.02
CA TRP A 166 -2.85 -17.75 -4.55
C TRP A 166 -3.40 -16.62 -5.44
N VAL A 167 -2.48 -15.93 -6.13
CA VAL A 167 -2.82 -14.93 -7.14
C VAL A 167 -2.80 -15.61 -8.51
N PHE A 168 -3.99 -15.91 -9.02
CA PHE A 168 -4.15 -16.63 -10.29
C PHE A 168 -4.48 -15.72 -11.46
N GLU A 169 -5.02 -14.55 -11.19
CA GLU A 169 -5.30 -13.55 -12.20
C GLU A 169 -4.01 -13.08 -12.87
N LYS A 170 -4.02 -13.02 -14.20
CA LYS A 170 -2.89 -12.51 -14.96
C LYS A 170 -3.02 -11.00 -15.10
N LEU A 171 -2.01 -10.28 -14.68
CA LEU A 171 -1.96 -8.84 -14.89
C LEU A 171 -1.86 -8.50 -16.37
N LYS A 172 -2.67 -7.53 -16.81
CA LYS A 172 -2.56 -6.86 -18.11
C LYS A 172 -1.68 -5.62 -17.93
N GLY A 173 -0.50 -5.61 -18.53
CA GLY A 173 0.49 -4.56 -18.33
C GLY A 173 1.66 -5.00 -17.46
N THR A 174 2.51 -4.05 -17.08
CA THR A 174 3.77 -4.30 -16.36
C THR A 174 3.89 -3.43 -15.12
N VAL A 175 4.50 -3.95 -14.06
CA VAL A 175 4.89 -3.17 -12.88
C VAL A 175 6.39 -2.87 -12.96
N GLU A 176 6.76 -1.58 -12.93
CA GLU A 176 8.12 -1.10 -13.14
C GLU A 176 8.78 -0.60 -11.87
N SER A 177 8.01 -0.14 -10.89
CA SER A 177 8.54 0.34 -9.62
C SER A 177 7.60 0.13 -8.45
N ALA A 178 8.15 0.17 -7.23
CA ALA A 178 7.40 0.19 -5.98
C ALA A 178 7.92 1.31 -5.07
N GLY A 179 7.02 2.12 -4.54
CA GLY A 179 7.25 3.12 -3.50
C GLY A 179 6.70 2.63 -2.17
N LEU A 180 7.55 2.50 -1.18
CA LEU A 180 7.22 1.90 0.10
C LEU A 180 7.32 2.95 1.20
N ILE A 181 6.18 3.33 1.78
CA ILE A 181 6.09 4.36 2.81
C ILE A 181 5.95 3.67 4.17
N CYS A 182 6.93 3.82 5.05
CA CYS A 182 6.93 3.20 6.38
C CYS A 182 6.48 1.72 6.34
N PRO A 183 7.02 0.87 5.41
CA PRO A 183 6.40 -0.40 5.07
C PRO A 183 6.46 -1.43 6.18
N GLY A 184 5.41 -2.21 6.35
CA GLY A 184 5.44 -3.45 7.12
C GLY A 184 6.19 -4.54 6.35
N ILE A 185 7.45 -4.79 6.66
CA ILE A 185 8.28 -5.81 5.99
C ILE A 185 8.09 -7.19 6.60
N ARG A 186 8.07 -7.26 7.93
CA ARG A 186 7.72 -8.48 8.67
C ARG A 186 6.38 -8.28 9.34
N MET A 187 5.53 -9.27 9.20
CA MET A 187 4.25 -9.27 9.91
C MET A 187 4.48 -9.80 11.33
N PRO A 188 4.45 -8.94 12.35
CA PRO A 188 4.56 -9.36 13.75
C PRO A 188 3.22 -9.96 14.21
N ILE A 189 2.88 -11.16 13.73
CA ILE A 189 1.60 -11.84 14.01
C ILE A 189 1.37 -12.01 15.52
N LYS A 190 2.45 -12.05 16.30
CA LYS A 190 2.37 -12.16 17.77
C LYS A 190 2.20 -10.79 18.46
N GLU A 191 2.65 -9.71 17.84
CA GLU A 191 2.74 -8.37 18.41
C GLU A 191 1.60 -7.47 17.96
N PHE A 192 0.96 -7.81 16.81
CA PHE A 192 -0.24 -7.14 16.33
C PHE A 192 -1.51 -7.88 16.77
N PRO A 193 -2.13 -7.47 17.89
CA PRO A 193 -3.27 -8.20 18.45
C PRO A 193 -4.52 -8.17 17.57
N GLY A 194 -4.54 -7.38 16.51
CA GLY A 194 -5.66 -7.30 15.56
C GLY A 194 -5.55 -8.22 14.35
N ILE A 195 -4.32 -8.66 14.01
CA ILE A 195 -4.11 -9.58 12.89
C ILE A 195 -3.97 -10.99 13.42
N TYR A 196 -4.99 -11.78 13.17
CA TYR A 196 -4.99 -13.17 13.52
C TYR A 196 -4.55 -14.01 12.31
N PHE A 197 -3.69 -15.00 12.55
CA PHE A 197 -3.13 -15.83 11.48
C PHE A 197 -4.20 -16.45 10.56
N GLU A 198 -5.34 -16.86 11.13
CA GLU A 198 -6.49 -17.41 10.38
C GLU A 198 -7.12 -16.35 9.46
N ASN A 199 -7.04 -15.05 9.80
CA ASN A 199 -7.60 -13.98 8.98
C ASN A 199 -6.77 -13.77 7.70
N LEU A 200 -5.46 -14.01 7.76
CA LEU A 200 -4.59 -13.94 6.59
C LEU A 200 -4.80 -15.11 5.62
N GLN A 201 -5.08 -16.30 6.14
CA GLN A 201 -5.09 -17.56 5.39
C GLN A 201 -6.49 -18.06 5.00
N GLY A 202 -7.55 -17.47 5.54
CA GLY A 202 -8.91 -18.00 5.37
C GLY A 202 -9.39 -18.89 6.50
N THR A 203 -10.56 -19.52 6.33
CA THR A 203 -11.21 -20.31 7.37
C THR A 203 -10.60 -21.72 7.48
N LYS A 204 -10.85 -22.40 8.61
CA LYS A 204 -10.46 -23.82 8.80
C LYS A 204 -11.00 -24.80 7.74
N LYS A 205 -12.06 -24.43 7.03
CA LYS A 205 -12.66 -25.27 5.97
C LYS A 205 -11.89 -25.21 4.67
N ASP A 206 -11.15 -24.12 4.45
CA ASP A 206 -10.33 -23.91 3.26
C ASP A 206 -9.08 -23.08 3.64
N PRO A 207 -8.12 -23.68 4.35
CA PRO A 207 -6.91 -22.99 4.78
C PRO A 207 -5.97 -22.84 3.58
N GLN A 208 -5.87 -21.63 3.04
CA GLN A 208 -4.84 -21.26 2.10
C GLN A 208 -3.51 -21.16 2.86
N ARG A 209 -2.71 -22.21 2.78
CA ARG A 209 -1.41 -22.21 3.46
C ARG A 209 -0.43 -21.29 2.73
N LEU A 210 -0.22 -20.10 3.29
CA LEU A 210 0.71 -19.13 2.75
C LEU A 210 2.17 -19.54 3.00
N PRO A 211 3.08 -19.25 2.07
CA PRO A 211 4.52 -19.49 2.25
C PRO A 211 5.12 -18.51 3.27
N ASN A 212 6.32 -18.83 3.79
CA ASN A 212 6.97 -18.01 4.81
C ASN A 212 7.22 -16.56 4.36
N TYR A 213 7.49 -16.34 3.09
CA TYR A 213 7.70 -14.98 2.56
C TYR A 213 6.43 -14.10 2.58
N ALA A 214 5.24 -14.68 2.78
CA ALA A 214 4.04 -13.91 3.07
C ALA A 214 4.09 -13.22 4.45
N TYR A 215 4.99 -13.66 5.31
CA TYR A 215 5.16 -13.10 6.65
C TYR A 215 6.47 -12.32 6.81
N ASP A 216 7.39 -12.47 5.87
CA ASP A 216 8.68 -11.78 5.86
C ASP A 216 9.13 -11.54 4.41
N LEU A 217 9.02 -10.29 3.97
CA LEU A 217 9.37 -9.88 2.60
C LEU A 217 10.88 -10.01 2.31
N ASN A 218 11.74 -10.01 3.34
CA ASN A 218 13.18 -10.21 3.15
C ASN A 218 13.48 -11.54 2.44
N LEU A 219 12.63 -12.57 2.62
CA LEU A 219 12.82 -13.89 1.99
C LEU A 219 12.65 -13.89 0.46
N ILE A 220 12.11 -12.81 -0.10
CA ILE A 220 11.92 -12.65 -1.55
C ILE A 220 12.53 -11.36 -2.11
N ALA A 221 13.19 -10.57 -1.28
CA ALA A 221 13.76 -9.28 -1.67
C ALA A 221 14.74 -9.37 -2.86
N GLU A 222 15.54 -10.42 -2.92
CA GLU A 222 16.55 -10.62 -3.99
C GLU A 222 15.98 -11.24 -5.28
N ARG A 223 14.68 -11.57 -5.33
CA ARG A 223 14.10 -12.31 -6.47
C ARG A 223 13.98 -11.49 -7.74
N ASP A 224 13.87 -10.16 -7.64
CA ASP A 224 13.79 -9.29 -8.81
C ASP A 224 14.54 -7.97 -8.60
N GLN A 225 15.82 -7.96 -8.94
CA GLN A 225 16.70 -6.79 -8.87
C GLN A 225 16.41 -5.73 -9.95
N LYS A 226 15.50 -6.01 -10.90
CA LYS A 226 15.11 -5.04 -11.94
C LYS A 226 13.91 -4.19 -11.53
N LEU A 227 13.21 -4.56 -10.47
CA LEU A 227 12.15 -3.73 -9.90
C LEU A 227 12.80 -2.51 -9.23
N ARG A 228 12.46 -1.31 -9.68
CA ARG A 228 12.93 -0.09 -9.03
C ARG A 228 12.19 0.09 -7.71
N ILE A 229 12.94 0.36 -6.64
CA ILE A 229 12.40 0.49 -5.28
C ILE A 229 12.73 1.87 -4.72
N ALA A 230 11.74 2.51 -4.12
CA ALA A 230 11.92 3.63 -3.20
C ALA A 230 11.37 3.25 -1.84
N ILE A 231 12.09 3.58 -0.78
CA ILE A 231 11.66 3.34 0.60
C ILE A 231 11.80 4.67 1.35
N VAL A 232 10.73 5.11 1.97
CA VAL A 232 10.72 6.33 2.79
C VAL A 232 10.18 6.01 4.18
N THR A 233 10.86 6.53 5.21
CA THR A 233 10.53 6.29 6.62
C THR A 233 10.81 7.54 7.45
N GLY A 234 10.55 7.52 8.72
CA GLY A 234 10.77 8.64 9.63
C GLY A 234 11.52 8.25 10.90
N GLU A 235 12.10 9.23 11.57
CA GLU A 235 12.93 9.02 12.76
C GLU A 235 12.17 8.36 13.91
N GLU A 236 10.88 8.65 14.07
CA GLU A 236 10.00 8.07 15.09
C GLU A 236 9.03 7.01 14.52
N ASP A 237 9.30 6.52 13.29
CA ASP A 237 8.52 5.44 12.71
C ASP A 237 8.83 4.10 13.38
N MET A 238 7.80 3.41 13.85
CA MET A 238 7.94 2.08 14.47
C MET A 238 8.46 1.01 13.50
N MET A 239 8.30 1.21 12.17
CA MET A 239 8.79 0.31 11.11
C MET A 239 10.17 0.72 10.56
N ARG A 240 10.80 1.75 11.12
CA ARG A 240 12.04 2.34 10.63
C ARG A 240 13.17 1.32 10.48
N GLU A 241 13.40 0.49 11.49
CA GLU A 241 14.50 -0.49 11.46
C GLU A 241 14.23 -1.60 10.42
N GLN A 242 12.99 -2.03 10.25
CA GLN A 242 12.62 -2.96 9.18
C GLN A 242 12.83 -2.35 7.79
N SER A 243 12.53 -1.06 7.63
CA SER A 243 12.74 -0.32 6.38
C SER A 243 14.22 -0.23 6.02
N LYS A 244 15.10 0.03 6.99
CA LYS A 244 16.55 0.07 6.81
C LYS A 244 17.10 -1.30 6.42
N GLU A 245 16.72 -2.34 7.16
CA GLU A 245 17.13 -3.72 6.89
C GLU A 245 16.68 -4.15 5.48
N PHE A 246 15.44 -3.86 5.11
CA PHE A 246 14.93 -4.20 3.78
C PHE A 246 15.68 -3.47 2.65
N LYS A 247 16.08 -2.21 2.87
CA LYS A 247 16.89 -1.42 1.94
C LYS A 247 18.23 -2.09 1.64
N GLU A 248 18.83 -2.83 2.56
CA GLU A 248 20.12 -3.51 2.35
C GLU A 248 20.07 -4.54 1.21
N HIS A 249 18.90 -5.13 0.95
CA HIS A 249 18.69 -6.03 -0.19
C HIS A 249 18.67 -5.33 -1.55
N PHE A 250 18.53 -3.99 -1.58
CA PHE A 250 18.40 -3.19 -2.79
C PHE A 250 19.42 -2.06 -2.79
N PRO A 251 20.69 -2.30 -3.20
CA PRO A 251 21.72 -1.26 -3.18
C PRO A 251 21.33 0.02 -3.92
N ASP A 252 20.63 -0.13 -5.05
CA ASP A 252 20.20 0.98 -5.93
C ASP A 252 18.85 1.61 -5.53
N ALA A 253 18.21 1.12 -4.47
CA ALA A 253 16.94 1.71 -4.01
C ALA A 253 17.13 3.15 -3.54
N LEU A 254 16.21 4.01 -3.94
CA LEU A 254 16.11 5.34 -3.35
C LEU A 254 15.63 5.20 -1.91
N PHE A 255 16.27 5.91 -1.00
CA PHE A 255 15.97 5.78 0.43
C PHE A 255 15.97 7.13 1.12
N ASP A 256 14.94 7.39 1.93
CA ASP A 256 14.90 8.53 2.84
C ASP A 256 14.49 8.08 4.25
N ASP A 257 15.29 8.52 5.23
CA ASP A 257 15.06 8.37 6.66
C ASP A 257 14.89 9.78 7.24
N ALA A 258 13.68 10.32 7.08
CA ALA A 258 13.37 11.69 7.43
C ALA A 258 13.60 11.97 8.90
N LYS A 259 14.25 13.10 9.19
CA LYS A 259 14.55 13.54 10.55
C LYS A 259 13.50 14.47 11.08
N ASN A 260 13.29 14.40 12.41
CA ASN A 260 12.50 15.38 13.11
C ASN A 260 13.02 16.80 12.83
N ASP A 261 12.12 17.76 12.74
CA ASP A 261 12.44 19.16 12.50
C ASP A 261 11.68 20.03 13.51
N GLY A 262 12.37 20.47 14.56
CA GLY A 262 11.76 21.17 15.67
C GLY A 262 10.66 20.33 16.35
N ASP A 263 9.45 20.86 16.32
CA ASP A 263 8.26 20.20 16.89
C ASP A 263 7.63 19.18 15.93
N LEU A 264 8.02 19.18 14.64
CA LEU A 264 7.54 18.22 13.66
C LEU A 264 8.19 16.87 13.89
N LYS A 265 7.38 15.89 14.23
CA LYS A 265 7.80 14.52 14.52
C LYS A 265 7.48 13.58 13.37
N MET A 266 8.50 12.91 12.85
CA MET A 266 8.38 11.98 11.73
C MET A 266 7.91 10.61 12.22
N HIS A 267 6.66 10.59 12.71
CA HIS A 267 5.99 9.37 13.16
C HIS A 267 5.66 8.41 12.01
N HIS A 268 5.11 7.25 12.36
CA HIS A 268 4.60 6.28 11.39
C HIS A 268 3.60 6.92 10.43
N VAL A 269 3.86 6.80 9.12
CA VAL A 269 3.05 7.31 8.00
C VAL A 269 2.76 8.82 8.02
N PHE A 270 3.68 9.63 8.59
CA PHE A 270 3.54 11.09 8.61
C PHE A 270 3.38 11.67 7.20
N GLN A 271 3.94 11.02 6.18
CA GLN A 271 3.82 11.41 4.78
C GLN A 271 2.37 11.42 4.28
N ILE A 272 1.58 10.47 4.79
CA ILE A 272 0.15 10.35 4.47
C ILE A 272 -0.64 11.38 5.29
N ALA A 273 -0.28 11.53 6.57
CA ALA A 273 -0.98 12.42 7.48
C ALA A 273 -0.77 13.90 7.15
N HIS A 274 0.42 14.25 6.66
CA HIS A 274 0.85 15.63 6.39
C HIS A 274 1.63 15.71 5.07
N PRO A 275 0.98 15.51 3.91
CA PRO A 275 1.66 15.51 2.61
C PRO A 275 2.29 16.85 2.23
N GLU A 276 1.87 17.95 2.90
CA GLU A 276 2.39 19.30 2.73
C GLU A 276 3.69 19.58 3.50
N TRP A 277 4.08 18.74 4.45
CA TRP A 277 5.34 18.95 5.19
C TRP A 277 6.56 18.83 4.26
N PRO A 278 7.63 19.63 4.47
CA PRO A 278 8.81 19.56 3.62
C PRO A 278 9.39 18.15 3.48
N GLN A 279 9.38 17.35 4.55
CA GLN A 279 9.86 15.98 4.58
C GLN A 279 8.96 15.06 3.75
N SER A 280 7.64 15.28 3.78
CA SER A 280 6.67 14.54 2.96
C SER A 280 6.78 14.90 1.49
N VAL A 281 6.97 16.18 1.16
CA VAL A 281 7.24 16.65 -0.21
C VAL A 281 8.50 15.97 -0.77
N LYS A 282 9.58 15.89 0.04
CA LYS A 282 10.80 15.15 -0.35
C LYS A 282 10.53 13.65 -0.58
N ALA A 283 9.72 13.01 0.27
CA ALA A 283 9.34 11.62 0.10
C ALA A 283 8.56 11.39 -1.21
N ILE A 284 7.64 12.32 -1.53
CA ILE A 284 6.89 12.31 -2.79
C ILE A 284 7.83 12.45 -3.99
N ASP A 285 8.83 13.36 -3.93
CA ASP A 285 9.85 13.53 -4.98
C ASP A 285 10.63 12.24 -5.22
N ILE A 286 11.06 11.56 -4.17
CA ILE A 286 11.78 10.29 -4.21
C ILE A 286 10.93 9.20 -4.87
N ILE A 287 9.65 9.10 -4.53
CA ILE A 287 8.72 8.13 -5.11
C ILE A 287 8.49 8.45 -6.60
N ALA A 288 8.31 9.72 -6.94
CA ALA A 288 8.15 10.16 -8.32
C ALA A 288 9.41 9.89 -9.17
N GLU A 289 10.62 10.21 -8.65
CA GLU A 289 11.90 9.91 -9.30
C GLU A 289 12.07 8.40 -9.55
N ASN A 290 11.70 7.58 -8.57
CA ASN A 290 11.73 6.12 -8.69
C ASN A 290 10.83 5.61 -9.82
N ALA A 291 9.66 6.22 -10.03
CA ALA A 291 8.72 5.84 -11.09
C ALA A 291 9.26 6.14 -12.49
N VAL A 292 9.86 7.32 -12.70
CA VAL A 292 10.40 7.70 -14.02
C VAL A 292 11.78 7.09 -14.31
N GLY A 293 12.47 6.58 -13.29
CA GLY A 293 13.84 6.09 -13.40
C GLY A 293 14.86 7.25 -13.45
N ARG A 294 16.07 6.99 -12.94
CA ARG A 294 17.18 7.94 -13.11
C ARG A 294 17.54 8.03 -14.58
N LYS A 295 17.56 9.23 -15.13
CA LYS A 295 18.16 9.50 -16.43
C LYS A 295 19.69 9.50 -16.34
#